data_5acebbaeccb7b5ae500aa5c672fd00f9
#
_entry.id   5acebbaeccb7b5ae500aa5c672fd00f9
#
_cell.length_a   1.000
_cell.length_b   1.000
_cell.length_c   1.000
_cell.angle_alpha   90.00
_cell.angle_beta   90.00
_cell.angle_gamma   90.00
#
_symmetry.space_group_name_H-M   'P 1'
#
loop_
_entity.id
_entity.type
_entity.pdbx_description
1 polymer ?
#
loop_
_entity_poly.entity_id
_entity_poly.type
_entity_poly.pdbx_seq_one_letter_code
_entity_poly.pdbx_strand_id
1 'polypeptide(L)'
;MDSKSYKTISVKADDAQKEWFVIDATNEILGRLASQVAKILRGKNKPTYTPHTNCGDYVIVINADKVKLTGAKMTDKVYTRYTGFPGGQRFATPADFLTTDKKPEFVVEHAVRGMLPKTRLGEAIMKNLKVYAGAEHPHAAQNPKEIKLNEIK
;
A
#
# COMPACT_ATOMS: atom_id res chain seq x y z
N MET A 1 6.43 -43.73 -17.25
CA MET A 1 5.40 -42.70 -16.91
C MET A 1 6.06 -41.72 -15.96
N ASP A 2 6.39 -40.50 -16.45
CA ASP A 2 6.92 -39.45 -15.57
C ASP A 2 5.77 -38.97 -14.67
N SER A 3 5.77 -39.43 -13.44
CA SER A 3 4.86 -38.87 -12.43
C SER A 3 5.27 -37.41 -12.18
N LYS A 4 4.59 -36.47 -12.85
CA LYS A 4 4.73 -35.04 -12.55
C LYS A 4 4.37 -34.86 -11.10
N SER A 5 5.38 -34.69 -10.26
CA SER A 5 5.19 -34.35 -8.85
C SER A 5 4.60 -32.96 -8.77
N TYR A 6 3.31 -32.84 -8.43
CA TYR A 6 2.66 -31.56 -8.12
C TYR A 6 3.13 -31.10 -6.73
N LYS A 7 4.40 -30.72 -6.63
CA LYS A 7 4.95 -30.20 -5.38
C LYS A 7 4.51 -28.75 -5.18
N THR A 8 3.77 -28.49 -4.13
CA THR A 8 3.42 -27.14 -3.73
C THR A 8 4.68 -26.38 -3.33
N ILE A 9 4.92 -25.23 -3.97
CA ILE A 9 6.04 -24.36 -3.63
C ILE A 9 5.67 -23.60 -2.36
N SER A 10 6.50 -23.71 -1.32
CA SER A 10 6.41 -22.92 -0.10
C SER A 10 7.74 -22.21 0.12
N VAL A 11 7.73 -20.88 -0.01
CA VAL A 11 8.93 -20.05 0.11
C VAL A 11 9.15 -19.70 1.57
N LYS A 12 10.39 -19.87 2.07
CA LYS A 12 10.79 -19.37 3.39
C LYS A 12 11.01 -17.86 3.35
N ALA A 13 10.96 -17.21 4.50
CA ALA A 13 11.13 -15.76 4.60
C ALA A 13 12.49 -15.27 4.06
N ASP A 14 13.54 -16.07 4.26
CA ASP A 14 14.92 -15.74 3.86
C ASP A 14 15.13 -15.91 2.35
N ASP A 15 14.37 -16.80 1.71
CA ASP A 15 14.46 -17.08 0.27
C ASP A 15 13.58 -16.12 -0.58
N ALA A 16 12.78 -15.28 0.07
CA ALA A 16 11.87 -14.36 -0.62
C ALA A 16 12.63 -13.20 -1.28
N GLN A 17 12.75 -13.25 -2.60
CA GLN A 17 13.30 -12.14 -3.38
C GLN A 17 12.34 -10.97 -3.38
N LYS A 18 12.82 -9.77 -2.97
CA LYS A 18 12.04 -8.54 -2.90
C LYS A 18 12.64 -7.50 -3.81
N GLU A 19 11.79 -6.89 -4.62
CA GLU A 19 12.13 -5.77 -5.50
C GLU A 19 11.56 -4.47 -4.95
N TRP A 20 12.05 -3.35 -5.47
CA TRP A 20 11.56 -2.02 -5.14
C TRP A 20 10.82 -1.43 -6.33
N PHE A 21 9.63 -0.90 -6.07
CA PHE A 21 8.77 -0.29 -7.06
C PHE A 21 8.37 1.12 -6.67
N VAL A 22 8.35 2.03 -7.65
CA VAL A 22 7.79 3.38 -7.50
C VAL A 22 6.51 3.48 -8.28
N ILE A 23 5.50 4.07 -7.67
CA ILE A 23 4.19 4.33 -8.26
C ILE A 23 3.85 5.81 -8.06
N ASP A 24 3.53 6.51 -9.13
CA ASP A 24 3.03 7.88 -9.06
C ASP A 24 1.51 7.89 -8.81
N ALA A 25 1.11 8.57 -7.74
CA ALA A 25 -0.30 8.72 -7.35
C ALA A 25 -1.00 9.90 -8.03
N THR A 26 -0.30 10.66 -8.87
CA THR A 26 -0.84 11.86 -9.50
C THR A 26 -2.09 11.56 -10.33
N ASN A 27 -3.22 12.17 -9.96
CA ASN A 27 -4.52 11.99 -10.60
C ASN A 27 -5.12 10.57 -10.54
N GLU A 28 -4.48 9.65 -9.84
CA GLU A 28 -4.98 8.29 -9.67
C GLU A 28 -6.11 8.20 -8.65
N ILE A 29 -7.07 7.30 -8.90
CA ILE A 29 -8.17 7.06 -7.97
C ILE A 29 -7.68 6.26 -6.78
N LEU A 30 -7.77 6.82 -5.57
CA LEU A 30 -7.28 6.24 -4.32
C LEU A 30 -7.59 4.75 -4.16
N GLY A 31 -8.83 4.33 -4.41
CA GLY A 31 -9.24 2.93 -4.22
C GLY A 31 -8.56 1.97 -5.19
N ARG A 32 -8.40 2.38 -6.44
CA ARG A 32 -7.71 1.59 -7.48
C ARG A 32 -6.22 1.52 -7.19
N LEU A 33 -5.59 2.65 -6.88
CA LEU A 33 -4.20 2.73 -6.44
C LEU A 33 -3.96 1.77 -5.26
N ALA A 34 -4.73 1.91 -4.18
CA ALA A 34 -4.56 1.13 -2.97
C ALA A 34 -4.73 -0.38 -3.19
N SER A 35 -5.64 -0.81 -4.07
CA SER A 35 -5.84 -2.22 -4.38
C SER A 35 -4.65 -2.84 -5.12
N GLN A 36 -4.06 -2.13 -6.06
CA GLN A 36 -2.88 -2.58 -6.79
C GLN A 36 -1.64 -2.59 -5.89
N VAL A 37 -1.43 -1.53 -5.11
CA VAL A 37 -0.37 -1.47 -4.11
C VAL A 37 -0.47 -2.64 -3.12
N ALA A 38 -1.66 -2.92 -2.58
CA ALA A 38 -1.88 -4.04 -1.66
C ALA A 38 -1.59 -5.40 -2.31
N LYS A 39 -1.87 -5.56 -3.61
CA LYS A 39 -1.57 -6.78 -4.37
C LYS A 39 -0.06 -7.02 -4.47
N ILE A 40 0.73 -5.97 -4.78
CA ILE A 40 2.21 -6.04 -4.86
C ILE A 40 2.80 -6.30 -3.48
N LEU A 41 2.39 -5.53 -2.47
CA LEU A 41 2.85 -5.67 -1.09
C LEU A 41 2.60 -7.07 -0.53
N ARG A 42 1.49 -7.70 -0.91
CA ARG A 42 1.17 -9.07 -0.54
C ARG A 42 1.97 -10.10 -1.34
N GLY A 43 2.49 -9.72 -2.52
CA GLY A 43 3.21 -10.60 -3.44
C GLY A 43 2.30 -11.49 -4.29
N LYS A 44 1.02 -11.12 -4.46
CA LYS A 44 0.06 -11.90 -5.26
C LYS A 44 0.35 -11.90 -6.77
N ASN A 45 1.24 -11.03 -7.21
CA ASN A 45 1.76 -10.97 -8.59
C ASN A 45 2.85 -12.00 -8.87
N LYS A 46 3.40 -12.65 -7.83
CA LYS A 46 4.48 -13.63 -7.95
C LYS A 46 3.97 -15.06 -8.02
N PRO A 47 4.54 -15.91 -8.88
CA PRO A 47 4.18 -17.35 -8.92
C PRO A 47 4.56 -18.09 -7.63
N THR A 48 5.53 -17.55 -6.87
CA THR A 48 6.02 -18.10 -5.60
C THR A 48 5.23 -17.61 -4.39
N TYR A 49 4.05 -17.02 -4.60
CA TYR A 49 3.23 -16.49 -3.51
C TYR A 49 2.92 -17.56 -2.46
N THR A 50 3.28 -17.26 -1.22
CA THR A 50 3.02 -18.12 -0.06
C THR A 50 2.24 -17.31 1.00
N PRO A 51 1.00 -17.73 1.37
CA PRO A 51 0.10 -16.92 2.21
C PRO A 51 0.62 -16.57 3.61
N HIS A 52 1.44 -17.44 4.20
CA HIS A 52 1.97 -17.28 5.55
C HIS A 52 3.33 -16.58 5.60
N THR A 53 3.93 -16.26 4.44
CA THR A 53 5.25 -15.64 4.34
C THR A 53 5.14 -14.24 3.73
N ASN A 54 6.03 -13.32 4.14
CA ASN A 54 6.15 -12.00 3.54
C ASN A 54 6.96 -12.07 2.24
N CYS A 55 6.31 -12.51 1.16
CA CYS A 55 6.89 -12.66 -0.18
C CYS A 55 6.75 -11.39 -1.04
N GLY A 56 6.06 -10.36 -0.54
CA GLY A 56 5.77 -9.13 -1.27
C GLY A 56 7.00 -8.24 -1.45
N ASP A 57 6.83 -7.26 -2.32
CA ASP A 57 7.85 -6.29 -2.68
C ASP A 57 7.76 -5.01 -1.86
N TYR A 58 8.77 -4.15 -1.97
CA TYR A 58 8.73 -2.81 -1.42
C TYR A 58 8.07 -1.87 -2.42
N VAL A 59 7.15 -1.04 -1.94
CA VAL A 59 6.43 -0.08 -2.78
C VAL A 59 6.62 1.32 -2.22
N ILE A 60 7.05 2.21 -3.09
CA ILE A 60 7.15 3.64 -2.85
C ILE A 60 6.02 4.32 -3.63
N VAL A 61 5.18 5.08 -2.94
CA VAL A 61 4.14 5.91 -3.56
C VAL A 61 4.57 7.36 -3.44
N ILE A 62 4.65 8.05 -4.56
CA ILE A 62 4.99 9.47 -4.64
C ILE A 62 3.78 10.31 -5.02
N ASN A 63 3.83 11.63 -4.80
CA ASN A 63 2.76 12.58 -5.07
C ASN A 63 1.42 12.20 -4.38
N ALA A 64 1.47 11.74 -3.13
CA ALA A 64 0.26 11.35 -2.40
C ALA A 64 -0.72 12.51 -2.16
N ASP A 65 -0.25 13.75 -2.23
CA ASP A 65 -1.06 14.99 -2.17
C ASP A 65 -2.02 15.15 -3.37
N LYS A 66 -1.66 14.57 -4.54
CA LYS A 66 -2.39 14.70 -5.80
C LYS A 66 -3.34 13.54 -6.10
N VAL A 67 -3.58 12.67 -5.13
CA VAL A 67 -4.49 11.52 -5.28
C VAL A 67 -5.94 11.99 -5.40
N LYS A 68 -6.73 11.32 -6.25
CA LYS A 68 -8.15 11.64 -6.46
C LYS A 68 -9.08 10.72 -5.67
N LEU A 69 -10.12 11.34 -5.10
CA LEU A 69 -11.28 10.63 -4.57
C LEU A 69 -12.49 10.88 -5.50
N THR A 70 -13.28 9.86 -5.74
CA THR A 70 -14.47 9.94 -6.61
C THR A 70 -15.72 10.34 -5.82
N GLY A 71 -16.63 11.08 -6.46
CA GLY A 71 -17.87 11.56 -5.83
C GLY A 71 -17.60 12.55 -4.70
N ALA A 72 -18.52 12.65 -3.75
CA ALA A 72 -18.44 13.57 -2.62
C ALA A 72 -17.52 13.09 -1.46
N LYS A 73 -16.70 12.05 -1.68
CA LYS A 73 -15.88 11.44 -0.61
C LYS A 73 -14.86 12.39 -0.01
N MET A 74 -14.51 13.49 -0.68
CA MET A 74 -13.58 14.48 -0.17
C MET A 74 -14.12 15.14 1.11
N THR A 75 -15.43 15.37 1.16
CA THR A 75 -16.14 16.02 2.26
C THR A 75 -16.92 15.05 3.14
N ASP A 76 -17.57 14.06 2.54
CA ASP A 76 -18.52 13.19 3.24
C ASP A 76 -17.84 12.01 3.94
N LYS A 77 -16.66 11.60 3.47
CA LYS A 77 -15.93 10.52 4.12
C LYS A 77 -15.31 11.00 5.41
N VAL A 78 -15.58 10.29 6.50
CA VAL A 78 -15.07 10.61 7.84
C VAL A 78 -14.11 9.53 8.31
N TYR A 79 -12.91 9.95 8.72
CA TYR A 79 -11.95 9.12 9.47
C TYR A 79 -12.17 9.34 10.95
N THR A 80 -12.57 8.28 11.66
CA THR A 80 -12.79 8.34 13.10
C THR A 80 -11.56 7.83 13.84
N ARG A 81 -11.09 8.58 14.81
CA ARG A 81 -10.02 8.20 15.74
C ARG A 81 -10.50 8.40 17.17
N TYR A 82 -10.16 7.46 18.04
CA TYR A 82 -10.46 7.53 19.47
C TYR A 82 -9.16 7.50 20.27
N THR A 83 -9.04 8.39 21.26
CA THR A 83 -7.82 8.52 22.07
C THR A 83 -7.82 7.65 23.32
N GLY A 84 -8.94 6.98 23.65
CA GLY A 84 -9.10 6.15 24.85
C GLY A 84 -9.62 6.88 26.07
N PHE A 85 -9.83 8.20 25.99
CA PHE A 85 -10.36 9.03 27.10
C PHE A 85 -11.81 9.45 26.85
N PRO A 86 -12.60 9.75 27.92
CA PRO A 86 -13.93 10.34 27.78
C PRO A 86 -13.88 11.59 26.88
N GLY A 87 -14.79 11.69 25.90
CA GLY A 87 -14.79 12.77 24.89
C GLY A 87 -13.65 12.75 23.90
N GLY A 88 -12.83 11.68 23.88
CA GLY A 88 -11.64 11.56 23.03
C GLY A 88 -11.88 11.14 21.58
N GLN A 89 -13.13 11.09 21.11
CA GLN A 89 -13.45 10.80 19.72
C GLN A 89 -13.12 12.02 18.85
N ARG A 90 -12.38 11.76 17.75
CA ARG A 90 -11.99 12.78 16.77
C ARG A 90 -12.43 12.35 15.39
N PHE A 91 -12.84 13.32 14.60
CA PHE A 91 -13.27 13.16 13.23
C PHE A 91 -12.37 14.00 12.32
N ALA A 92 -12.07 13.50 11.14
CA ALA A 92 -11.35 14.23 10.11
C ALA A 92 -11.83 13.77 8.73
N THR A 93 -11.89 14.67 7.79
CA THR A 93 -12.23 14.37 6.38
C THR A 93 -10.96 14.19 5.55
N PRO A 94 -11.02 13.55 4.38
CA PRO A 94 -9.89 13.52 3.44
C PRO A 94 -9.40 14.93 3.08
N ALA A 95 -10.29 15.92 2.97
CA ALA A 95 -9.94 17.31 2.71
C ALA A 95 -9.00 17.88 3.77
N ASP A 96 -9.21 17.54 5.05
CA ASP A 96 -8.35 17.99 6.16
C ASP A 96 -6.91 17.48 6.04
N PHE A 97 -6.69 16.33 5.39
CA PHE A 97 -5.38 15.74 5.19
C PHE A 97 -4.70 16.20 3.90
N LEU A 98 -5.48 16.36 2.82
CA LEU A 98 -4.94 16.67 1.49
C LEU A 98 -4.77 18.18 1.24
N THR A 99 -5.62 19.03 1.87
CA THR A 99 -5.60 20.49 1.65
C THR A 99 -4.81 21.25 2.71
N THR A 100 -4.74 20.71 3.91
CA THR A 100 -3.95 21.27 5.01
C THR A 100 -2.68 20.44 5.11
N ASP A 101 -1.51 21.03 5.39
CA ASP A 101 -0.18 20.37 5.53
C ASP A 101 -0.13 19.21 6.56
N LYS A 102 -1.23 18.51 6.74
CA LYS A 102 -1.45 17.44 7.71
C LYS A 102 -1.36 16.06 7.06
N LYS A 103 -0.15 15.65 6.67
CA LYS A 103 0.19 14.27 6.30
C LYS A 103 -0.76 13.68 5.26
N PRO A 104 -0.72 14.13 4.00
CA PRO A 104 -1.51 13.56 2.91
C PRO A 104 -1.23 12.06 2.73
N GLU A 105 -0.03 11.61 3.15
CA GLU A 105 0.36 10.20 3.13
C GLU A 105 -0.62 9.30 3.89
N PHE A 106 -1.21 9.82 4.98
CA PHE A 106 -2.16 9.09 5.81
C PHE A 106 -3.35 8.55 5.01
N VAL A 107 -3.84 9.30 4.02
CA VAL A 107 -5.00 8.90 3.22
C VAL A 107 -4.69 7.64 2.41
N VAL A 108 -3.50 7.57 1.82
CA VAL A 108 -3.03 6.41 1.05
C VAL A 108 -2.71 5.25 1.98
N GLU A 109 -1.94 5.50 3.05
CA GLU A 109 -1.58 4.47 4.03
C GLU A 109 -2.82 3.80 4.65
N HIS A 110 -3.81 4.61 5.05
CA HIS A 110 -5.05 4.11 5.65
C HIS A 110 -5.86 3.27 4.65
N ALA A 111 -5.89 3.67 3.37
CA ALA A 111 -6.57 2.91 2.33
C ALA A 111 -5.90 1.54 2.09
N VAL A 112 -4.57 1.51 1.98
CA VAL A 112 -3.80 0.27 1.79
C VAL A 112 -3.91 -0.62 3.02
N ARG A 113 -3.78 -0.06 4.23
CA ARG A 113 -3.91 -0.80 5.50
C ARG A 113 -5.25 -1.51 5.63
N GLY A 114 -6.33 -0.86 5.16
CA GLY A 114 -7.68 -1.46 5.13
C GLY A 114 -7.79 -2.65 4.17
N MET A 115 -6.93 -2.73 3.16
CA MET A 115 -6.91 -3.80 2.14
C MET A 115 -5.92 -4.93 2.46
N LEU A 116 -5.03 -4.73 3.42
CA LEU A 116 -4.12 -5.76 3.90
C LEU A 116 -4.78 -6.61 4.99
N PRO A 117 -4.32 -7.86 5.22
CA PRO A 117 -4.81 -8.70 6.30
C PRO A 117 -4.59 -8.06 7.66
N LYS A 118 -5.58 -8.16 8.56
CA LYS A 118 -5.50 -7.64 9.94
C LYS A 118 -4.80 -8.64 10.88
N THR A 119 -3.59 -9.03 10.52
CA THR A 119 -2.76 -9.99 11.26
C THR A 119 -1.37 -9.40 11.52
N ARG A 120 -0.56 -10.03 12.39
CA ARG A 120 0.84 -9.66 12.61
C ARG A 120 1.63 -9.62 11.30
N LEU A 121 1.38 -10.58 10.40
CA LEU A 121 1.99 -10.59 9.06
C LEU A 121 1.57 -9.37 8.24
N GLY A 122 0.30 -8.97 8.29
CA GLY A 122 -0.19 -7.77 7.60
C GLY A 122 0.48 -6.48 8.09
N GLU A 123 0.76 -6.37 9.39
CA GLU A 123 1.52 -5.24 9.94
C GLU A 123 2.99 -5.25 9.48
N ALA A 124 3.60 -6.43 9.38
CA ALA A 124 4.95 -6.57 8.83
C ALA A 124 5.01 -6.19 7.34
N ILE A 125 3.99 -6.58 6.56
CA ILE A 125 3.84 -6.21 5.15
C ILE A 125 3.66 -4.70 5.00
N MET A 126 2.88 -4.05 5.88
CA MET A 126 2.67 -2.60 5.83
C MET A 126 3.96 -1.80 5.96
N LYS A 127 4.99 -2.33 6.64
CA LYS A 127 6.32 -1.69 6.75
C LYS A 127 7.06 -1.60 5.41
N ASN A 128 6.69 -2.44 4.43
CA ASN A 128 7.26 -2.41 3.08
C ASN A 128 6.68 -1.27 2.22
N LEU A 129 5.61 -0.61 2.67
CA LEU A 129 5.04 0.57 2.04
C LEU A 129 5.75 1.83 2.53
N LYS A 130 6.14 2.69 1.60
CA LYS A 130 6.65 4.03 1.83
C LYS A 130 5.81 5.01 1.03
N VAL A 131 5.26 6.02 1.67
CA VAL A 131 4.41 7.02 1.01
C VAL A 131 5.01 8.39 1.23
N TYR A 132 5.06 9.19 0.16
CA TYR A 132 5.59 10.55 0.17
C TYR A 132 4.59 11.51 -0.46
N ALA A 133 4.42 12.67 0.16
CA ALA A 133 3.54 13.71 -0.34
C ALA A 133 4.02 14.27 -1.69
N GLY A 134 5.31 14.55 -1.80
CA GLY A 134 5.94 15.11 -3.00
C GLY A 134 6.47 14.05 -3.97
N ALA A 135 7.19 14.52 -4.99
CA ALA A 135 7.80 13.67 -6.01
C ALA A 135 9.14 13.05 -5.58
N GLU A 136 9.81 13.61 -4.57
CA GLU A 136 11.12 13.16 -4.12
C GLU A 136 11.00 12.08 -3.06
N HIS A 137 11.91 11.10 -3.12
CA HIS A 137 12.01 10.03 -2.12
C HIS A 137 13.48 9.69 -1.80
N PRO A 138 13.83 9.31 -0.58
CA PRO A 138 15.21 9.03 -0.15
C PRO A 138 15.75 7.65 -0.57
N HIS A 139 14.99 6.89 -1.36
CA HIS A 139 15.32 5.50 -1.71
C HIS A 139 15.96 5.33 -3.10
N ALA A 140 16.61 6.38 -3.65
CA ALA A 140 17.25 6.30 -4.98
C ALA A 140 18.33 5.20 -5.03
N ALA A 141 19.07 4.99 -3.93
CA ALA A 141 20.10 3.96 -3.83
C ALA A 141 19.60 2.52 -4.02
N GLN A 142 18.31 2.28 -3.87
CA GLN A 142 17.67 0.98 -4.06
C GLN A 142 17.32 0.69 -5.54
N ASN A 143 17.56 1.64 -6.45
CA ASN A 143 17.21 1.57 -7.87
C ASN A 143 15.78 1.06 -8.12
N PRO A 144 14.75 1.72 -7.56
CA PRO A 144 13.38 1.27 -7.66
C PRO A 144 12.89 1.34 -9.12
N LYS A 145 12.11 0.34 -9.54
CA LYS A 145 11.51 0.27 -10.87
C LYS A 145 10.19 1.06 -10.88
N GLU A 146 10.01 1.93 -11.85
CA GLU A 146 8.73 2.62 -12.06
C GLU A 146 7.70 1.65 -12.64
N ILE A 147 6.50 1.62 -12.05
CA ILE A 147 5.37 0.85 -12.55
C ILE A 147 4.14 1.75 -12.68
N LYS A 148 3.50 1.70 -13.84
CA LYS A 148 2.19 2.30 -14.05
C LYS A 148 1.09 1.36 -13.60
N LEU A 149 0.03 1.89 -12.98
CA LEU A 149 -1.08 1.10 -12.45
C LEU A 149 -1.74 0.17 -13.49
N ASN A 150 -1.77 0.59 -14.75
CA ASN A 150 -2.36 -0.18 -15.84
C ASN A 150 -1.52 -1.41 -16.26
N GLU A 151 -0.27 -1.50 -15.83
CA GLU A 151 0.65 -2.59 -16.16
C GLU A 151 0.59 -3.73 -15.14
N ILE A 152 -0.06 -3.51 -14.00
CA ILE A 152 -0.20 -4.50 -12.92
C ILE A 152 -1.39 -5.44 -13.23
N LYS A 153 -1.10 -6.58 -13.82
CA LYS A 153 -2.08 -7.64 -14.12
C LYS A 153 -2.43 -8.51 -12.91
#